data_76584daa651fc1b8567e6df1c9c36512
#
_entry.id   76584daa651fc1b8567e6df1c9c36512
#
_cell.length_a   1.000
_cell.length_b   1.000
_cell.length_c   1.000
_cell.angle_alpha   90.00
_cell.angle_beta   90.00
_cell.angle_gamma   90.00
#
_symmetry.space_group_name_H-M   'P 1'
#
loop_
_entity.id
_entity.type
_entity.pdbx_description
1 polymer ?
#
loop_
_entity_poly.entity_id
_entity_poly.type
_entity_poly.pdbx_seq_one_letter_code
_entity_poly.pdbx_strand_id
1 'polypeptide(L)'
;MSSLLRLYILFICSFSIVIHLNGQERVNKKIPKRPNIIFILTDDQRWDALGVMGNSILKTPNLDKIANQGVLFKNAYVTTSICCVSRASILSGKYEYSHRIHDFATDMSKEMVDQTFPHLLKEAGYYAGFIGKYGIGTHPPASDYNYWFNTEEGGKMQPDYIQTFSNGRRLHDTDTIDNAIQTFLDGVGNEYPFYLSVSFKAPHEQDGNPPKYFIQPGFEKLYTDVTIPSPITGDESYWNAFPDFFRTDKNFARQRWKGLFGTPELYQENVKKYYRLITGVDAVVGNMMKKLEALKIDDNTIIVFMGDNGMSLGEKGIEGKWFGNEESIRVPLIIRDPRTADKIKQYKASQIALNIDIAPTILSMAGLAIPHQMEGINLFDVVSGKIPERNSFFYQHYFLGSPNIPKVEGVVTKDIKYMKYIEHGYEELYDILHDPHEIDNLVNNPNYKNQLKEMRKKYSKLSKKFGASSEQYIKGINNSKEF
;
A
#
# COMPACT_ATOMS: atom_id res chain seq x y z
N MET A 1 49.11 50.77 -86.55
CA MET A 1 48.12 51.28 -85.71
C MET A 1 47.82 50.21 -84.66
N SER A 2 48.50 50.28 -83.61
CA SER A 2 48.31 50.51 -82.18
C SER A 2 47.16 49.73 -81.60
N SER A 3 47.47 48.84 -80.67
CA SER A 3 46.85 48.83 -79.38
C SER A 3 47.57 47.83 -78.42
N LEU A 4 47.89 48.38 -77.28
CA LEU A 4 48.62 47.77 -76.23
C LEU A 4 47.82 46.68 -75.50
N LEU A 5 48.44 45.55 -75.33
CA LEU A 5 48.00 44.47 -74.47
C LEU A 5 48.51 44.69 -73.07
N ARG A 6 47.65 45.03 -72.12
CA ARG A 6 47.99 45.11 -70.67
C ARG A 6 47.78 43.72 -70.01
N LEU A 7 48.87 43.18 -69.58
CA LEU A 7 48.97 41.95 -68.78
C LEU A 7 48.50 42.28 -67.33
N TYR A 8 47.46 41.65 -66.87
CA TYR A 8 47.11 41.64 -65.44
C TYR A 8 47.55 40.34 -64.83
N ILE A 9 48.57 40.43 -63.99
CA ILE A 9 49.00 39.30 -63.13
C ILE A 9 48.06 39.26 -61.92
N LEU A 10 47.25 38.21 -61.84
CA LEU A 10 46.47 37.91 -60.64
C LEU A 10 47.29 37.10 -59.62
N PHE A 11 47.60 37.72 -58.53
CA PHE A 11 48.16 37.06 -57.36
C PHE A 11 47.07 36.27 -56.65
N ILE A 12 47.04 34.94 -56.77
CA ILE A 12 46.16 34.09 -55.98
C ILE A 12 46.83 33.81 -54.65
N CYS A 13 46.44 34.51 -53.58
CA CYS A 13 46.75 34.17 -52.19
C CYS A 13 45.94 32.94 -51.79
N SER A 14 46.61 31.77 -51.75
CA SER A 14 46.08 30.53 -51.19
C SER A 14 45.96 30.71 -49.66
N PHE A 15 44.79 31.06 -49.20
CA PHE A 15 44.47 31.00 -47.76
C PHE A 15 44.10 29.52 -47.44
N SER A 16 45.05 28.77 -46.88
CA SER A 16 44.78 27.43 -46.32
C SER A 16 43.99 27.61 -45.01
N ILE A 17 42.68 27.46 -45.12
CA ILE A 17 41.83 27.35 -43.93
C ILE A 17 42.04 25.94 -43.35
N VAL A 18 42.85 25.85 -42.29
CA VAL A 18 42.94 24.65 -41.43
C VAL A 18 41.66 24.62 -40.60
N ILE A 19 40.68 23.85 -41.06
CA ILE A 19 39.50 23.51 -40.25
C ILE A 19 40.00 22.56 -39.16
N HIS A 20 40.21 23.10 -37.96
CA HIS A 20 40.29 22.27 -36.73
C HIS A 20 38.89 21.67 -36.50
N LEU A 21 38.71 20.45 -36.97
CA LEU A 21 37.63 19.57 -36.51
C LEU A 21 37.93 19.25 -35.03
N ASN A 22 37.49 20.10 -34.15
CA ASN A 22 37.32 19.72 -32.77
C ASN A 22 36.35 18.53 -32.74
N GLY A 23 36.91 17.32 -32.67
CA GLY A 23 36.17 16.15 -32.36
C GLY A 23 35.47 16.37 -30.99
N GLN A 24 34.26 16.90 -31.01
CA GLN A 24 33.39 16.72 -29.88
C GLN A 24 33.25 15.22 -29.67
N GLU A 25 33.98 14.68 -28.70
CA GLU A 25 33.62 13.40 -28.10
C GLU A 25 32.13 13.51 -27.78
N ARG A 26 31.32 12.88 -28.61
CA ARG A 26 29.94 12.57 -28.24
C ARG A 26 30.08 11.69 -27.01
N VAL A 27 30.04 12.31 -25.84
CA VAL A 27 29.76 11.62 -24.60
C VAL A 27 28.45 10.92 -24.86
N ASN A 28 28.53 9.65 -25.22
CA ASN A 28 27.37 8.76 -25.24
C ASN A 28 26.86 8.70 -23.79
N LYS A 29 26.09 9.73 -23.38
CA LYS A 29 25.29 9.60 -22.18
C LYS A 29 24.36 8.44 -22.47
N LYS A 30 24.74 7.23 -22.00
CA LYS A 30 23.82 6.10 -21.94
C LYS A 30 22.56 6.65 -21.30
N ILE A 31 21.47 6.69 -22.07
CA ILE A 31 20.15 7.02 -21.52
C ILE A 31 19.99 6.06 -20.33
N PRO A 32 19.77 6.56 -19.11
CA PRO A 32 19.66 5.69 -17.95
C PRO A 32 18.59 4.64 -18.25
N LYS A 33 18.94 3.37 -18.15
CA LYS A 33 18.00 2.28 -18.35
C LYS A 33 16.84 2.50 -17.38
N ARG A 34 15.60 2.56 -17.88
CA ARG A 34 14.43 2.67 -17.01
C ARG A 34 14.46 1.53 -15.99
N PRO A 35 14.13 1.79 -14.71
CA PRO A 35 14.17 0.75 -13.68
C PRO A 35 13.07 -0.28 -13.90
N ASN A 36 13.31 -1.51 -13.50
CA ASN A 36 12.22 -2.44 -13.20
C ASN A 36 11.57 -2.02 -11.88
N ILE A 37 10.30 -2.33 -11.72
CA ILE A 37 9.52 -1.97 -10.54
C ILE A 37 8.74 -3.20 -10.06
N ILE A 38 8.91 -3.56 -8.80
CA ILE A 38 8.11 -4.61 -8.15
C ILE A 38 7.34 -3.93 -7.00
N PHE A 39 6.02 -4.01 -7.07
CA PHE A 39 5.13 -3.58 -6.01
C PHE A 39 4.56 -4.79 -5.29
N ILE A 40 4.85 -4.92 -4.00
CA ILE A 40 4.43 -6.02 -3.13
C ILE A 40 3.38 -5.50 -2.18
N LEU A 41 2.21 -6.12 -2.18
CA LEU A 41 1.07 -5.77 -1.34
C LEU A 41 0.65 -6.97 -0.51
N THR A 42 0.54 -6.78 0.81
CA THR A 42 -0.01 -7.77 1.74
C THR A 42 -1.42 -7.37 2.18
N ASP A 43 -2.25 -8.34 2.54
CA ASP A 43 -3.63 -8.14 2.98
C ASP A 43 -3.70 -8.21 4.51
N ASP A 44 -4.24 -7.17 5.15
CA ASP A 44 -4.42 -7.08 6.60
C ASP A 44 -3.10 -7.12 7.42
N GLN A 45 -2.02 -6.58 6.89
CA GLN A 45 -0.76 -6.50 7.65
C GLN A 45 -0.65 -5.20 8.43
N ARG A 46 -0.67 -5.30 9.75
CA ARG A 46 -0.51 -4.15 10.65
C ARG A 46 0.92 -3.60 10.62
N TRP A 47 1.05 -2.31 10.88
CA TRP A 47 2.29 -1.54 10.77
C TRP A 47 3.46 -2.06 11.61
N ASP A 48 3.19 -2.62 12.79
CA ASP A 48 4.19 -3.13 13.75
C ASP A 48 4.52 -4.62 13.54
N ALA A 49 3.95 -5.24 12.51
CA ALA A 49 4.22 -6.63 12.16
C ALA A 49 5.43 -6.76 11.21
N LEU A 50 6.56 -6.18 11.61
CA LEU A 50 7.89 -6.30 10.97
C LEU A 50 8.99 -6.18 12.04
N GLY A 51 10.09 -6.92 11.88
CA GLY A 51 11.26 -6.82 12.77
C GLY A 51 11.82 -5.40 12.81
N VAL A 52 11.99 -4.76 11.64
CA VAL A 52 12.51 -3.38 11.51
C VAL A 52 11.62 -2.32 12.16
N MET A 53 10.33 -2.62 12.40
CA MET A 53 9.37 -1.77 13.12
C MET A 53 9.37 -2.01 14.64
N GLY A 54 10.19 -2.95 15.12
CA GLY A 54 10.39 -3.21 16.56
C GLY A 54 9.76 -4.51 17.07
N ASN A 55 9.13 -5.32 16.22
CA ASN A 55 8.62 -6.62 16.63
C ASN A 55 9.79 -7.58 16.90
N SER A 56 10.05 -7.90 18.18
CA SER A 56 11.18 -8.75 18.59
C SER A 56 10.93 -10.25 18.38
N ILE A 57 9.65 -10.64 18.22
CA ILE A 57 9.25 -12.04 18.12
C ILE A 57 9.14 -12.44 16.65
N LEU A 58 8.38 -11.70 15.87
CA LEU A 58 8.18 -11.95 14.44
C LEU A 58 9.49 -11.81 13.67
N LYS A 59 9.76 -12.75 12.76
CA LYS A 59 10.99 -12.78 11.95
C LYS A 59 10.68 -12.42 10.50
N THR A 60 11.23 -11.26 10.06
CA THR A 60 11.10 -10.74 8.70
C THR A 60 12.46 -10.29 8.13
N PRO A 61 13.49 -11.16 8.14
CA PRO A 61 14.86 -10.76 7.83
C PRO A 61 15.05 -10.22 6.41
N ASN A 62 14.25 -10.67 5.43
CA ASN A 62 14.34 -10.22 4.05
C ASN A 62 13.71 -8.85 3.86
N LEU A 63 12.53 -8.61 4.44
CA LEU A 63 11.88 -7.29 4.46
C LEU A 63 12.71 -6.29 5.25
N ASP A 64 13.29 -6.69 6.39
CA ASP A 64 14.19 -5.86 7.18
C ASP A 64 15.46 -5.47 6.38
N LYS A 65 16.01 -6.42 5.58
CA LYS A 65 17.13 -6.13 4.65
C LYS A 65 16.75 -5.08 3.62
N ILE A 66 15.56 -5.19 3.01
CA ILE A 66 15.05 -4.22 2.03
C ILE A 66 14.87 -2.84 2.69
N ALA A 67 14.29 -2.78 3.87
CA ALA A 67 14.12 -1.54 4.63
C ALA A 67 15.47 -0.87 4.96
N ASN A 68 16.47 -1.66 5.35
CA ASN A 68 17.83 -1.17 5.63
C ASN A 68 18.58 -0.72 4.37
N GLN A 69 18.12 -1.05 3.18
CA GLN A 69 18.68 -0.61 1.89
C GLN A 69 17.89 0.54 1.25
N GLY A 70 16.83 1.02 1.90
CA GLY A 70 15.91 2.01 1.35
C GLY A 70 15.35 2.96 2.40
N VAL A 71 14.09 3.33 2.20
CA VAL A 71 13.31 4.21 3.07
C VAL A 71 12.22 3.39 3.76
N LEU A 72 12.22 3.41 5.09
CA LEU A 72 11.14 2.92 5.93
C LEU A 72 10.24 4.09 6.35
N PHE A 73 8.99 4.10 5.93
CA PHE A 73 8.02 5.10 6.35
C PHE A 73 7.35 4.66 7.65
N LYS A 74 7.65 5.35 8.74
CA LYS A 74 7.12 5.00 10.07
C LYS A 74 5.65 5.37 10.24
N ASN A 75 5.19 6.39 9.53
CA ASN A 75 3.83 6.94 9.60
C ASN A 75 3.13 6.78 8.24
N ALA A 76 2.98 5.53 7.79
CA ALA A 76 2.23 5.21 6.58
C ALA A 76 0.81 4.78 6.95
N TYR A 77 -0.19 5.36 6.28
CA TYR A 77 -1.61 5.18 6.57
C TYR A 77 -2.41 4.89 5.31
N VAL A 78 -3.56 4.28 5.51
CA VAL A 78 -4.58 4.15 4.47
C VAL A 78 -5.72 5.15 4.71
N THR A 79 -6.29 5.66 3.63
CA THR A 79 -7.40 6.62 3.69
C THR A 79 -8.74 5.96 3.99
N THR A 80 -8.83 4.65 3.72
CA THR A 80 -9.97 3.79 4.05
C THR A 80 -9.45 2.39 4.35
N SER A 81 -9.78 1.83 5.51
CA SER A 81 -9.26 0.56 5.97
C SER A 81 -10.20 -0.60 5.62
N ILE A 82 -10.24 -0.93 4.33
CA ILE A 82 -10.86 -2.14 3.77
C ILE A 82 -10.22 -2.46 2.42
N CYS A 83 -9.96 -3.72 2.15
CA CYS A 83 -9.14 -4.19 1.03
C CYS A 83 -9.51 -3.54 -0.31
N CYS A 84 -10.75 -3.71 -0.79
CA CYS A 84 -11.18 -3.25 -2.12
C CYS A 84 -11.00 -1.73 -2.31
N VAL A 85 -11.39 -0.94 -1.32
CA VAL A 85 -11.30 0.53 -1.36
C VAL A 85 -9.85 0.99 -1.29
N SER A 86 -9.07 0.42 -0.36
CA SER A 86 -7.65 0.77 -0.24
C SER A 86 -6.85 0.39 -1.49
N ARG A 87 -7.11 -0.79 -2.07
CA ARG A 87 -6.47 -1.23 -3.34
C ARG A 87 -6.82 -0.31 -4.50
N ALA A 88 -8.09 0.11 -4.62
CA ALA A 88 -8.50 1.11 -5.60
C ALA A 88 -7.79 2.46 -5.39
N SER A 89 -7.65 2.89 -4.14
CA SER A 89 -6.88 4.09 -3.76
C SER A 89 -5.39 3.99 -4.13
N ILE A 90 -4.76 2.84 -3.86
CA ILE A 90 -3.36 2.57 -4.20
C ILE A 90 -3.15 2.65 -5.72
N LEU A 91 -3.99 1.96 -6.51
CA LEU A 91 -3.83 1.89 -7.96
C LEU A 91 -4.09 3.23 -8.65
N SER A 92 -5.07 4.00 -8.18
CA SER A 92 -5.51 5.24 -8.81
C SER A 92 -4.85 6.51 -8.25
N GLY A 93 -4.24 6.45 -7.06
CA GLY A 93 -3.75 7.63 -6.35
C GLY A 93 -4.85 8.57 -5.86
N LYS A 94 -6.07 8.04 -5.63
CA LYS A 94 -7.26 8.83 -5.31
C LYS A 94 -7.94 8.38 -4.03
N TYR A 95 -8.67 9.30 -3.37
CA TYR A 95 -9.58 8.96 -2.28
C TYR A 95 -10.81 8.18 -2.77
N GLU A 96 -11.46 7.46 -1.87
CA GLU A 96 -12.69 6.68 -2.12
C GLU A 96 -13.76 7.52 -2.84
N TYR A 97 -13.97 8.75 -2.41
CA TYR A 97 -14.89 9.68 -3.06
C TYR A 97 -14.63 9.84 -4.56
N SER A 98 -13.37 9.90 -4.97
CA SER A 98 -12.98 10.15 -6.36
C SER A 98 -12.99 8.91 -7.23
N HIS A 99 -12.58 7.74 -6.70
CA HIS A 99 -12.56 6.50 -7.48
C HIS A 99 -13.88 5.70 -7.42
N ARG A 100 -14.80 6.01 -6.49
CA ARG A 100 -16.15 5.45 -6.41
C ARG A 100 -16.24 3.93 -6.14
N ILE A 101 -15.20 3.32 -5.65
CA ILE A 101 -15.23 1.93 -5.17
C ILE A 101 -15.57 1.97 -3.68
N HIS A 102 -16.73 1.43 -3.31
CA HIS A 102 -17.28 1.46 -1.95
C HIS A 102 -17.52 0.06 -1.38
N ASP A 103 -17.51 -0.94 -2.24
CA ASP A 103 -17.80 -2.33 -1.91
C ASP A 103 -16.97 -3.30 -2.79
N PHE A 104 -17.12 -4.58 -2.53
CA PHE A 104 -16.37 -5.62 -3.23
C PHE A 104 -16.95 -5.99 -4.61
N ALA A 105 -18.19 -5.62 -4.90
CA ALA A 105 -18.87 -6.00 -6.14
C ALA A 105 -18.71 -4.95 -7.26
N THR A 106 -18.36 -3.72 -6.89
CA THR A 106 -18.21 -2.61 -7.84
C THR A 106 -16.88 -2.70 -8.57
N ASP A 107 -16.95 -2.88 -9.89
CA ASP A 107 -15.76 -2.87 -10.76
C ASP A 107 -15.22 -1.45 -10.95
N MET A 108 -13.91 -1.32 -11.13
CA MET A 108 -13.33 -0.06 -11.60
C MET A 108 -13.81 0.22 -13.03
N SER A 109 -14.33 1.43 -13.28
CA SER A 109 -14.69 1.82 -14.64
C SER A 109 -13.45 1.82 -15.57
N LYS A 110 -13.66 1.59 -16.87
CA LYS A 110 -12.53 1.65 -17.82
C LYS A 110 -11.77 2.96 -17.72
N GLU A 111 -12.48 4.09 -17.61
CA GLU A 111 -11.86 5.41 -17.45
C GLU A 111 -10.98 5.46 -16.17
N MET A 112 -11.39 4.81 -15.08
CA MET A 112 -10.58 4.74 -13.87
C MET A 112 -9.37 3.82 -14.05
N VAL A 113 -9.55 2.66 -14.71
CA VAL A 113 -8.46 1.73 -15.02
C VAL A 113 -7.38 2.42 -15.85
N ASP A 114 -7.78 3.18 -16.90
CA ASP A 114 -6.86 3.93 -17.78
C ASP A 114 -6.04 5.00 -17.02
N GLN A 115 -6.46 5.40 -15.82
CA GLN A 115 -5.77 6.36 -14.95
C GLN A 115 -4.94 5.69 -13.85
N THR A 116 -4.96 4.36 -13.74
CA THR A 116 -4.14 3.65 -12.76
C THR A 116 -2.67 3.62 -13.14
N PHE A 117 -1.78 3.58 -12.15
CA PHE A 117 -0.35 3.55 -12.44
C PHE A 117 0.10 2.30 -13.21
N PRO A 118 -0.49 1.08 -13.04
CA PRO A 118 -0.15 -0.08 -13.88
C PRO A 118 -0.44 0.15 -15.36
N HIS A 119 -1.63 0.68 -15.68
CA HIS A 119 -1.99 1.02 -17.05
C HIS A 119 -1.02 2.05 -17.65
N LEU A 120 -0.75 3.13 -16.92
CA LEU A 120 0.15 4.20 -17.37
C LEU A 120 1.60 3.70 -17.58
N LEU A 121 2.08 2.76 -16.76
CA LEU A 121 3.37 2.11 -16.97
C LEU A 121 3.37 1.26 -18.25
N LYS A 122 2.30 0.47 -18.48
CA LYS A 122 2.17 -0.33 -19.71
C LYS A 122 2.18 0.55 -20.95
N GLU A 123 1.39 1.63 -20.97
CA GLU A 123 1.38 2.61 -22.08
C GLU A 123 2.76 3.26 -22.30
N ALA A 124 3.54 3.41 -21.23
CA ALA A 124 4.93 3.88 -21.31
C ALA A 124 5.93 2.82 -21.77
N GLY A 125 5.48 1.61 -22.13
CA GLY A 125 6.31 0.53 -22.65
C GLY A 125 6.92 -0.39 -21.60
N TYR A 126 6.38 -0.43 -20.39
CA TYR A 126 6.72 -1.47 -19.42
C TYR A 126 6.01 -2.78 -19.74
N TYR A 127 6.70 -3.91 -19.57
CA TYR A 127 6.04 -5.22 -19.54
C TYR A 127 5.33 -5.37 -18.19
N ALA A 128 4.00 -5.18 -18.17
CA ALA A 128 3.20 -5.15 -16.95
C ALA A 128 2.76 -6.56 -16.54
N GLY A 129 3.09 -6.97 -15.31
CA GLY A 129 2.65 -8.23 -14.69
C GLY A 129 1.81 -8.02 -13.45
N PHE A 130 0.86 -8.94 -13.23
CA PHE A 130 0.08 -9.04 -12.00
C PHE A 130 0.07 -10.48 -11.51
N ILE A 131 0.28 -10.67 -10.18
CA ILE A 131 0.26 -11.98 -9.51
C ILE A 131 -0.50 -11.85 -8.19
N GLY A 132 -1.47 -12.74 -7.94
CA GLY A 132 -2.16 -12.90 -6.66
C GLY A 132 -3.56 -12.29 -6.60
N LYS A 133 -3.93 -11.72 -5.46
CA LYS A 133 -5.25 -11.16 -5.19
C LYS A 133 -5.41 -9.74 -5.78
N TYR A 134 -6.37 -9.55 -6.68
CA TYR A 134 -6.73 -8.22 -7.18
C TYR A 134 -7.62 -7.45 -6.19
N GLY A 135 -8.69 -8.08 -5.71
CA GLY A 135 -9.52 -7.62 -4.60
C GLY A 135 -10.41 -6.41 -4.89
N ILE A 136 -10.67 -6.07 -6.15
CA ILE A 136 -11.55 -4.97 -6.54
C ILE A 136 -12.53 -5.47 -7.60
N GLY A 137 -13.83 -5.41 -7.30
CA GLY A 137 -14.89 -5.81 -8.21
C GLY A 137 -14.87 -7.29 -8.56
N THR A 138 -15.68 -7.67 -9.51
CA THR A 138 -15.84 -9.06 -9.97
C THR A 138 -15.23 -9.32 -11.35
N HIS A 139 -14.85 -8.25 -12.08
CA HIS A 139 -14.25 -8.30 -13.40
C HIS A 139 -12.91 -7.53 -13.43
N PRO A 140 -11.83 -8.12 -12.91
CA PRO A 140 -10.53 -7.46 -12.89
C PRO A 140 -10.01 -7.20 -14.32
N PRO A 141 -9.26 -6.11 -14.55
CA PRO A 141 -8.82 -5.68 -15.88
C PRO A 141 -7.61 -6.48 -16.38
N ALA A 142 -7.77 -7.78 -16.57
CA ALA A 142 -6.68 -8.69 -16.98
C ALA A 142 -6.02 -8.26 -18.31
N SER A 143 -6.79 -7.67 -19.24
CA SER A 143 -6.27 -7.19 -20.53
C SER A 143 -5.29 -6.01 -20.42
N ASP A 144 -5.28 -5.31 -19.28
CA ASP A 144 -4.33 -4.22 -19.01
C ASP A 144 -2.95 -4.71 -18.56
N TYR A 145 -2.75 -6.03 -18.48
CA TYR A 145 -1.48 -6.65 -18.14
C TYR A 145 -0.98 -7.56 -19.25
N ASN A 146 0.34 -7.66 -19.41
CA ASN A 146 0.99 -8.59 -20.33
C ASN A 146 1.10 -10.00 -19.71
N TYR A 147 1.22 -10.07 -18.37
CA TYR A 147 1.20 -11.29 -17.59
C TYR A 147 0.16 -11.15 -16.48
N TRP A 148 -0.81 -12.06 -16.46
CA TRP A 148 -1.89 -12.05 -15.48
C TRP A 148 -2.02 -13.42 -14.80
N PHE A 149 -1.76 -13.46 -13.52
CA PHE A 149 -1.92 -14.65 -12.69
C PHE A 149 -2.71 -14.28 -11.43
N ASN A 150 -4.03 -14.33 -11.53
CA ASN A 150 -4.94 -14.07 -10.41
C ASN A 150 -5.21 -15.36 -9.63
N THR A 151 -5.18 -15.33 -8.31
CA THR A 151 -5.49 -16.44 -7.42
C THR A 151 -6.96 -16.45 -6.94
N GLU A 152 -7.76 -15.46 -7.32
CA GLU A 152 -9.20 -15.38 -7.08
C GLU A 152 -9.96 -16.19 -8.13
N GLU A 153 -10.26 -17.45 -7.81
CA GLU A 153 -10.97 -18.32 -8.73
C GLU A 153 -12.49 -18.07 -8.74
N GLY A 154 -13.11 -18.13 -9.94
CA GLY A 154 -14.57 -18.22 -10.10
C GLY A 154 -15.35 -17.03 -9.62
N GLY A 155 -14.74 -15.80 -9.61
CA GLY A 155 -15.40 -14.58 -9.14
C GLY A 155 -15.47 -14.46 -7.60
N LYS A 156 -14.72 -15.27 -6.88
CA LYS A 156 -14.53 -15.12 -5.43
C LYS A 156 -13.76 -13.84 -5.18
N MET A 157 -14.19 -13.04 -4.22
CA MET A 157 -13.51 -11.82 -3.80
C MET A 157 -12.26 -12.05 -2.94
N GLN A 158 -12.03 -13.30 -2.55
CA GLN A 158 -10.89 -13.76 -1.76
C GLN A 158 -10.37 -15.08 -2.31
N PRO A 159 -9.07 -15.24 -2.56
CA PRO A 159 -8.51 -16.53 -2.91
C PRO A 159 -8.62 -17.52 -1.75
N ASP A 160 -8.72 -18.80 -2.06
CA ASP A 160 -8.55 -19.83 -1.04
C ASP A 160 -7.06 -20.00 -0.72
N TYR A 161 -6.72 -20.26 0.55
CA TYR A 161 -5.33 -20.51 0.93
C TYR A 161 -4.77 -21.81 0.33
N ILE A 162 -5.63 -22.77 0.02
CA ILE A 162 -5.22 -24.02 -0.62
C ILE A 162 -5.72 -24.00 -2.05
N GLN A 163 -4.84 -23.64 -2.97
CA GLN A 163 -5.08 -23.65 -4.39
C GLN A 163 -5.02 -25.08 -4.91
N THR A 164 -6.03 -25.50 -5.70
CA THR A 164 -6.09 -26.85 -6.30
C THR A 164 -6.01 -26.71 -7.81
N PHE A 165 -4.95 -27.25 -8.41
CA PHE A 165 -4.70 -27.17 -9.85
C PHE A 165 -5.40 -28.31 -10.60
N SER A 166 -5.59 -28.15 -11.91
CA SER A 166 -6.26 -29.13 -12.78
C SER A 166 -5.63 -30.53 -12.77
N ASN A 167 -4.32 -30.61 -12.48
CA ASN A 167 -3.59 -31.88 -12.31
C ASN A 167 -3.72 -32.50 -10.91
N GLY A 168 -4.59 -31.97 -10.04
CA GLY A 168 -4.79 -32.41 -8.67
C GLY A 168 -3.73 -31.95 -7.66
N ARG A 169 -2.70 -31.21 -8.07
CA ARG A 169 -1.70 -30.66 -7.16
C ARG A 169 -2.35 -29.59 -6.27
N ARG A 170 -2.02 -29.62 -4.99
CA ARG A 170 -2.49 -28.63 -4.01
C ARG A 170 -1.30 -27.85 -3.45
N LEU A 171 -1.38 -26.56 -3.47
CA LEU A 171 -0.36 -25.66 -2.92
C LEU A 171 -1.00 -24.60 -2.04
N HIS A 172 -0.24 -24.13 -1.08
CA HIS A 172 -0.61 -22.93 -0.35
C HIS A 172 -0.53 -21.70 -1.29
N ASP A 173 -1.46 -20.74 -1.14
CA ASP A 173 -1.54 -19.56 -2.02
C ASP A 173 -0.21 -18.79 -2.08
N THR A 174 0.46 -18.63 -0.93
CA THR A 174 1.78 -17.97 -0.88
C THR A 174 2.86 -18.73 -1.66
N ASP A 175 2.86 -20.09 -1.67
CA ASP A 175 3.77 -20.89 -2.48
C ASP A 175 3.42 -20.81 -3.97
N THR A 176 2.13 -20.71 -4.27
CA THR A 176 1.63 -20.51 -5.64
C THR A 176 2.11 -19.16 -6.20
N ILE A 177 2.05 -18.11 -5.38
CA ILE A 177 2.57 -16.77 -5.72
C ILE A 177 4.09 -16.81 -5.93
N ASP A 178 4.87 -17.49 -5.08
CA ASP A 178 6.32 -17.65 -5.28
C ASP A 178 6.64 -18.30 -6.64
N ASN A 179 5.98 -19.41 -6.96
CA ASN A 179 6.15 -20.08 -8.24
C ASN A 179 5.82 -19.16 -9.43
N ALA A 180 4.75 -18.36 -9.33
CA ALA A 180 4.37 -17.42 -10.37
C ALA A 180 5.39 -16.27 -10.53
N ILE A 181 5.97 -15.78 -9.43
CA ILE A 181 7.07 -14.78 -9.46
C ILE A 181 8.29 -15.36 -10.18
N GLN A 182 8.71 -16.58 -9.84
CA GLN A 182 9.84 -17.23 -10.48
C GLN A 182 9.58 -17.39 -12.00
N THR A 183 8.39 -17.84 -12.37
CA THR A 183 7.98 -18.00 -13.79
C THR A 183 7.99 -16.66 -14.53
N PHE A 184 7.45 -15.60 -13.93
CA PHE A 184 7.46 -14.27 -14.52
C PHE A 184 8.89 -13.77 -14.75
N LEU A 185 9.76 -13.86 -13.74
CA LEU A 185 11.13 -13.39 -13.81
C LEU A 185 11.99 -14.20 -14.81
N ASP A 186 11.71 -15.48 -15.01
CA ASP A 186 12.35 -16.30 -16.04
C ASP A 186 11.90 -15.91 -17.46
N GLY A 187 10.64 -15.48 -17.60
CA GLY A 187 10.04 -15.21 -18.91
C GLY A 187 10.12 -13.76 -19.39
N VAL A 188 10.31 -12.79 -18.49
CA VAL A 188 10.21 -11.36 -18.87
C VAL A 188 11.34 -10.85 -19.75
N GLY A 189 12.51 -11.50 -19.72
CA GLY A 189 13.67 -11.08 -20.54
C GLY A 189 14.27 -9.74 -20.11
N ASN A 190 15.20 -9.20 -20.93
CA ASN A 190 15.91 -7.95 -20.66
C ASN A 190 15.65 -6.85 -21.71
N GLU A 191 14.72 -7.07 -22.63
CA GLU A 191 14.45 -6.12 -23.73
C GLU A 191 13.69 -4.89 -23.28
N TYR A 192 12.77 -5.05 -22.32
CA TYR A 192 11.92 -3.99 -21.80
C TYR A 192 12.04 -3.89 -20.27
N PRO A 193 11.88 -2.69 -19.69
CA PRO A 193 11.66 -2.60 -18.26
C PRO A 193 10.34 -3.28 -17.90
N PHE A 194 10.27 -3.94 -16.77
CA PHE A 194 9.02 -4.54 -16.30
C PHE A 194 8.48 -3.85 -15.05
N TYR A 195 7.16 -3.90 -14.93
CA TYR A 195 6.42 -3.66 -13.70
C TYR A 195 5.75 -4.96 -13.26
N LEU A 196 5.91 -5.35 -12.02
CA LEU A 196 5.26 -6.52 -11.44
C LEU A 196 4.52 -6.12 -10.16
N SER A 197 3.20 -6.31 -10.14
CA SER A 197 2.39 -6.29 -8.92
C SER A 197 2.32 -7.69 -8.33
N VAL A 198 2.79 -7.85 -7.09
CA VAL A 198 2.68 -9.09 -6.31
C VAL A 198 1.76 -8.82 -5.14
N SER A 199 0.60 -9.43 -5.13
CA SER A 199 -0.48 -9.14 -4.18
C SER A 199 -0.87 -10.39 -3.41
N PHE A 200 -0.40 -10.51 -2.17
CA PHE A 200 -0.68 -11.63 -1.29
C PHE A 200 -2.07 -11.52 -0.64
N LYS A 201 -2.72 -12.68 -0.41
CA LYS A 201 -3.78 -12.79 0.57
C LYS A 201 -3.22 -12.76 2.00
N ALA A 202 -2.06 -13.36 2.22
CA ALA A 202 -1.42 -13.38 3.54
C ALA A 202 -1.08 -11.95 4.02
N PRO A 203 -1.28 -11.65 5.33
CA PRO A 203 -1.69 -12.56 6.40
C PRO A 203 -3.20 -12.60 6.72
N HIS A 204 -4.10 -12.11 5.85
CA HIS A 204 -5.56 -12.17 6.05
C HIS A 204 -6.01 -13.59 6.37
N GLU A 205 -6.96 -13.81 7.27
CA GLU A 205 -7.53 -15.14 7.51
C GLU A 205 -8.40 -15.62 6.34
N GLN A 206 -8.71 -16.90 6.28
CA GLN A 206 -9.74 -17.44 5.40
C GLN A 206 -11.11 -17.17 6.01
N ASP A 207 -11.97 -16.49 5.25
CA ASP A 207 -13.34 -16.24 5.65
C ASP A 207 -14.09 -17.54 5.97
N GLY A 208 -14.98 -17.46 6.92
CA GLY A 208 -15.78 -18.57 7.42
C GLY A 208 -16.42 -18.24 8.76
N ASN A 209 -17.15 -19.18 9.33
CA ASN A 209 -17.75 -19.02 10.65
C ASN A 209 -17.39 -20.20 11.56
N PRO A 210 -16.38 -20.08 12.44
CA PRO A 210 -15.46 -18.93 12.58
C PRO A 210 -14.44 -18.83 11.42
N PRO A 211 -13.83 -17.66 11.17
CA PRO A 211 -12.71 -17.52 10.25
C PRO A 211 -11.48 -18.28 10.75
N LYS A 212 -10.54 -18.60 9.84
CA LYS A 212 -9.37 -19.43 10.19
C LYS A 212 -8.11 -18.98 9.46
N TYR A 213 -6.98 -19.07 10.14
CA TYR A 213 -5.66 -18.91 9.52
C TYR A 213 -5.14 -20.26 9.03
N PHE A 214 -4.81 -20.36 7.75
CA PHE A 214 -4.17 -21.52 7.15
C PHE A 214 -2.71 -21.19 6.85
N ILE A 215 -1.81 -21.83 7.55
CA ILE A 215 -0.37 -21.56 7.42
C ILE A 215 0.26 -22.40 6.31
N GLN A 216 1.37 -21.92 5.74
CA GLN A 216 2.18 -22.68 4.81
C GLN A 216 2.77 -23.95 5.47
N PRO A 217 2.81 -25.09 4.74
CA PRO A 217 3.56 -26.26 5.19
C PRO A 217 5.02 -25.93 5.47
N GLY A 218 5.54 -26.47 6.57
CA GLY A 218 6.93 -26.22 7.03
C GLY A 218 7.09 -25.06 8.01
N PHE A 219 6.06 -24.24 8.24
CA PHE A 219 6.10 -23.13 9.19
C PHE A 219 5.45 -23.45 10.55
N GLU A 220 4.97 -24.68 10.76
CA GLU A 220 4.21 -25.11 11.94
C GLU A 220 4.98 -24.93 13.25
N LYS A 221 6.30 -25.14 13.20
CA LYS A 221 7.17 -25.07 14.39
C LYS A 221 7.61 -23.66 14.76
N LEU A 222 7.38 -22.65 13.90
CA LEU A 222 7.74 -21.29 14.22
C LEU A 222 6.87 -20.76 15.37
N TYR A 223 7.49 -20.05 16.30
CA TYR A 223 6.83 -19.39 17.44
C TYR A 223 6.13 -20.34 18.43
N THR A 224 6.40 -21.67 18.42
CA THR A 224 5.83 -22.60 19.39
C THR A 224 6.29 -22.30 20.81
N ASP A 225 7.57 -21.97 20.98
CA ASP A 225 8.24 -21.84 22.26
C ASP A 225 8.20 -20.41 22.85
N VAL A 226 7.39 -19.53 22.23
CA VAL A 226 7.23 -18.15 22.70
C VAL A 226 5.80 -17.87 23.10
N THR A 227 5.61 -17.00 24.08
CA THR A 227 4.31 -16.43 24.42
C THR A 227 4.22 -15.04 23.82
N ILE A 228 3.20 -14.79 23.00
CA ILE A 228 2.92 -13.47 22.42
C ILE A 228 2.26 -12.62 23.53
N PRO A 229 2.77 -11.44 23.86
CA PRO A 229 2.12 -10.56 24.83
C PRO A 229 0.69 -10.23 24.40
N SER A 230 -0.23 -10.23 25.34
CA SER A 230 -1.60 -9.73 25.08
C SER A 230 -1.56 -8.26 24.70
N PRO A 231 -2.51 -7.76 23.88
CA PRO A 231 -2.60 -6.34 23.61
C PRO A 231 -2.73 -5.53 24.90
N ILE A 232 -2.13 -4.34 24.95
CA ILE A 232 -2.23 -3.44 26.11
C ILE A 232 -3.69 -3.11 26.42
N THR A 233 -4.51 -2.99 25.38
CA THR A 233 -5.95 -2.74 25.48
C THR A 233 -6.81 -4.00 25.31
N GLY A 234 -6.23 -5.19 25.60
CA GLY A 234 -6.93 -6.47 25.45
C GLY A 234 -7.89 -6.85 26.58
N ASP A 235 -7.90 -6.09 27.69
CA ASP A 235 -8.83 -6.31 28.79
C ASP A 235 -10.28 -5.97 28.42
N GLU A 236 -11.25 -6.73 28.94
CA GLU A 236 -12.67 -6.55 28.62
C GLU A 236 -13.22 -5.16 29.02
N SER A 237 -12.56 -4.47 29.95
CA SER A 237 -12.93 -3.09 30.33
C SER A 237 -12.87 -2.11 29.15
N TYR A 238 -11.97 -2.32 28.21
CA TYR A 238 -11.85 -1.49 27.01
C TYR A 238 -13.02 -1.71 26.05
N TRP A 239 -13.51 -2.94 25.89
CA TRP A 239 -14.72 -3.21 25.15
C TRP A 239 -15.94 -2.56 25.84
N ASN A 240 -16.01 -2.67 27.17
CA ASN A 240 -17.09 -2.11 27.94
C ASN A 240 -17.11 -0.57 27.95
N ALA A 241 -15.99 0.08 27.59
CA ALA A 241 -15.92 1.53 27.45
C ALA A 241 -16.52 2.06 26.13
N PHE A 242 -16.72 1.21 25.12
CA PHE A 242 -17.38 1.65 23.90
C PHE A 242 -18.83 2.04 24.13
N PRO A 243 -19.40 2.97 23.33
CA PRO A 243 -20.82 3.35 23.42
C PRO A 243 -21.74 2.19 23.00
N ASP A 244 -23.00 2.24 23.45
CA ASP A 244 -23.99 1.17 23.27
C ASP A 244 -24.20 0.78 21.79
N PHE A 245 -24.17 1.74 20.87
CA PHE A 245 -24.34 1.46 19.46
C PHE A 245 -23.20 0.60 18.88
N PHE A 246 -22.02 0.64 19.49
CA PHE A 246 -20.86 -0.14 19.10
C PHE A 246 -20.86 -1.52 19.78
N ARG A 247 -21.28 -1.58 21.05
CA ARG A 247 -21.36 -2.78 21.90
C ARG A 247 -22.57 -3.64 21.59
N THR A 248 -22.68 -4.10 20.35
CA THR A 248 -23.81 -4.96 19.95
C THR A 248 -23.33 -6.36 19.56
N ASP A 249 -24.18 -7.37 19.70
CA ASP A 249 -23.89 -8.73 19.22
C ASP A 249 -23.85 -8.82 17.68
N LYS A 250 -24.28 -7.77 16.98
CA LYS A 250 -24.22 -7.67 15.52
C LYS A 250 -22.94 -7.03 15.02
N ASN A 251 -22.10 -6.46 15.91
CA ASN A 251 -20.83 -5.88 15.52
C ASN A 251 -19.87 -6.96 15.01
N PHE A 252 -19.48 -6.87 13.73
CA PHE A 252 -18.63 -7.86 13.07
C PHE A 252 -17.27 -8.02 13.74
N ALA A 253 -16.66 -6.91 14.15
CA ALA A 253 -15.36 -6.95 14.80
C ALA A 253 -15.40 -7.73 16.13
N ARG A 254 -16.49 -7.62 16.87
CA ARG A 254 -16.69 -8.38 18.11
C ARG A 254 -17.01 -9.85 17.85
N GLN A 255 -17.82 -10.13 16.83
CA GLN A 255 -18.14 -11.53 16.46
C GLN A 255 -16.87 -12.28 16.05
N ARG A 256 -16.03 -11.68 15.23
CA ARG A 256 -14.79 -12.26 14.75
C ARG A 256 -13.77 -12.43 15.89
N TRP A 257 -13.67 -11.41 16.77
CA TRP A 257 -12.86 -11.50 17.98
C TRP A 257 -13.23 -12.70 18.86
N LYS A 258 -14.52 -12.95 19.09
CA LYS A 258 -15.00 -14.14 19.86
C LYS A 258 -14.45 -15.45 19.27
N GLY A 259 -14.37 -15.55 17.96
CA GLY A 259 -13.91 -16.76 17.25
C GLY A 259 -12.38 -16.91 17.16
N LEU A 260 -11.63 -15.80 17.17
CA LEU A 260 -10.19 -15.81 16.92
C LEU A 260 -9.35 -15.48 18.13
N PHE A 261 -9.82 -14.59 19.02
CA PHE A 261 -9.01 -14.02 20.11
C PHE A 261 -9.74 -14.00 21.46
N GLY A 262 -10.96 -14.55 21.53
CA GLY A 262 -11.84 -14.46 22.71
C GLY A 262 -11.37 -15.21 23.95
N THR A 263 -10.33 -16.05 23.86
CA THR A 263 -9.63 -16.64 24.99
C THR A 263 -8.13 -16.52 24.84
N PRO A 264 -7.35 -16.61 25.93
CA PRO A 264 -5.87 -16.60 25.87
C PRO A 264 -5.31 -17.65 24.91
N GLU A 265 -5.88 -18.84 24.87
CA GLU A 265 -5.44 -19.95 24.01
C GLU A 265 -5.70 -19.62 22.53
N LEU A 266 -6.91 -19.15 22.20
CA LEU A 266 -7.25 -18.70 20.85
C LEU A 266 -6.35 -17.55 20.39
N TYR A 267 -6.09 -16.59 21.28
CA TYR A 267 -5.18 -15.49 20.99
C TYR A 267 -3.78 -16.02 20.63
N GLN A 268 -3.19 -16.87 21.49
CA GLN A 268 -1.87 -17.46 21.24
C GLN A 268 -1.83 -18.25 19.92
N GLU A 269 -2.84 -19.06 19.66
CA GLU A 269 -2.92 -19.87 18.47
C GLU A 269 -2.98 -19.01 17.20
N ASN A 270 -3.89 -18.05 17.17
CA ASN A 270 -4.19 -17.29 15.94
C ASN A 270 -3.19 -16.18 15.67
N VAL A 271 -2.64 -15.48 16.69
CA VAL A 271 -1.57 -14.51 16.45
C VAL A 271 -0.28 -15.20 16.00
N LYS A 272 0.05 -16.39 16.50
CA LYS A 272 1.18 -17.17 15.99
C LYS A 272 0.98 -17.61 14.54
N LYS A 273 -0.24 -17.97 14.14
CA LYS A 273 -0.57 -18.28 12.74
C LYS A 273 -0.43 -17.04 11.85
N TYR A 274 -0.93 -15.89 12.30
CA TYR A 274 -0.77 -14.62 11.62
C TYR A 274 0.73 -14.28 11.40
N TYR A 275 1.58 -14.46 12.42
CA TYR A 275 3.02 -14.26 12.31
C TYR A 275 3.68 -15.25 11.33
N ARG A 276 3.24 -16.52 11.32
CA ARG A 276 3.73 -17.53 10.37
C ARG A 276 3.43 -17.16 8.93
N LEU A 277 2.24 -16.63 8.66
CA LEU A 277 1.86 -16.14 7.33
C LEU A 277 2.75 -14.99 6.86
N ILE A 278 3.06 -14.03 7.73
CA ILE A 278 3.97 -12.92 7.41
C ILE A 278 5.40 -13.44 7.17
N THR A 279 5.87 -14.39 8.00
CA THR A 279 7.18 -15.01 7.77
C THR A 279 7.21 -15.78 6.45
N GLY A 280 6.10 -16.38 6.04
CA GLY A 280 5.95 -17.00 4.73
C GLY A 280 6.08 -16.00 3.59
N VAL A 281 5.43 -14.84 3.69
CA VAL A 281 5.62 -13.74 2.72
C VAL A 281 7.07 -13.26 2.68
N ASP A 282 7.71 -13.08 3.86
CA ASP A 282 9.12 -12.70 3.94
C ASP A 282 10.04 -13.69 3.25
N ALA A 283 9.76 -14.99 3.35
CA ALA A 283 10.52 -16.04 2.66
C ALA A 283 10.39 -15.92 1.13
N VAL A 284 9.19 -15.68 0.61
CA VAL A 284 8.95 -15.43 -0.83
C VAL A 284 9.69 -14.19 -1.30
N VAL A 285 9.66 -13.11 -0.53
CA VAL A 285 10.45 -11.89 -0.83
C VAL A 285 11.95 -12.23 -0.88
N GLY A 286 12.43 -13.07 0.03
CA GLY A 286 13.82 -13.54 0.00
C GLY A 286 14.17 -14.33 -1.27
N ASN A 287 13.28 -15.22 -1.72
CA ASN A 287 13.46 -15.99 -2.96
C ASN A 287 13.45 -15.07 -4.19
N MET A 288 12.53 -14.13 -4.25
CA MET A 288 12.48 -13.10 -5.30
C MET A 288 13.77 -12.29 -5.37
N MET A 289 14.30 -11.82 -4.22
CA MET A 289 15.56 -11.07 -4.18
C MET A 289 16.74 -11.88 -4.70
N LYS A 290 16.88 -13.15 -4.30
CA LYS A 290 17.90 -14.06 -4.82
C LYS A 290 17.78 -14.24 -6.33
N LYS A 291 16.55 -14.32 -6.85
CA LYS A 291 16.31 -14.44 -8.30
C LYS A 291 16.76 -13.18 -9.05
N LEU A 292 16.44 -11.98 -8.54
CA LEU A 292 16.88 -10.72 -9.13
C LEU A 292 18.41 -10.61 -9.14
N GLU A 293 19.09 -11.00 -8.06
CA GLU A 293 20.55 -11.06 -7.97
C GLU A 293 21.14 -12.05 -9.00
N ALA A 294 20.55 -13.25 -9.12
CA ALA A 294 21.00 -14.26 -10.11
C ALA A 294 20.83 -13.78 -11.56
N LEU A 295 19.78 -13.01 -11.85
CA LEU A 295 19.53 -12.39 -13.15
C LEU A 295 20.36 -11.11 -13.37
N LYS A 296 21.08 -10.62 -12.35
CA LYS A 296 21.87 -9.38 -12.37
C LYS A 296 21.05 -8.14 -12.74
N ILE A 297 19.86 -8.04 -12.17
CA ILE A 297 18.93 -6.91 -12.37
C ILE A 297 18.50 -6.24 -11.06
N ASP A 298 19.01 -6.71 -9.91
CA ASP A 298 18.71 -6.20 -8.59
C ASP A 298 19.17 -4.75 -8.37
N ASP A 299 20.24 -4.33 -9.05
CA ASP A 299 20.80 -2.98 -9.06
C ASP A 299 19.96 -1.96 -9.85
N ASN A 300 19.02 -2.44 -10.68
CA ASN A 300 18.10 -1.61 -11.46
C ASN A 300 16.62 -1.97 -11.20
N THR A 301 16.30 -2.63 -10.07
CA THR A 301 14.95 -3.01 -9.69
C THR A 301 14.53 -2.30 -8.42
N ILE A 302 13.50 -1.45 -8.54
CA ILE A 302 12.85 -0.77 -7.42
C ILE A 302 11.89 -1.75 -6.76
N ILE A 303 11.87 -1.77 -5.41
CA ILE A 303 10.93 -2.56 -4.64
C ILE A 303 10.13 -1.64 -3.73
N VAL A 304 8.81 -1.73 -3.84
CA VAL A 304 7.85 -1.08 -2.96
C VAL A 304 7.07 -2.18 -2.23
N PHE A 305 7.12 -2.18 -0.91
CA PHE A 305 6.36 -3.10 -0.05
C PHE A 305 5.38 -2.33 0.81
N MET A 306 4.11 -2.76 0.85
CA MET A 306 3.05 -2.12 1.62
C MET A 306 2.00 -3.14 2.09
N GLY A 307 1.31 -2.87 3.22
CA GLY A 307 0.03 -3.49 3.56
C GLY A 307 -1.13 -2.70 2.95
N ASP A 308 -2.19 -3.39 2.52
CA ASP A 308 -3.38 -2.70 1.97
C ASP A 308 -4.24 -2.04 3.06
N ASN A 309 -4.27 -2.60 4.23
CA ASN A 309 -4.74 -2.03 5.50
C ASN A 309 -4.11 -2.77 6.68
N GLY A 310 -4.25 -2.18 7.87
CA GLY A 310 -3.87 -2.83 9.11
C GLY A 310 -4.98 -3.73 9.66
N MET A 311 -4.79 -4.20 10.90
CA MET A 311 -5.72 -5.12 11.55
C MET A 311 -5.58 -5.09 13.07
N SER A 312 -6.71 -5.05 13.79
CA SER A 312 -6.74 -5.29 15.24
C SER A 312 -6.70 -6.79 15.52
N LEU A 313 -5.81 -7.20 16.41
CA LEU A 313 -5.61 -8.59 16.82
C LEU A 313 -6.03 -8.80 18.29
N GLY A 314 -7.15 -8.22 18.67
CA GLY A 314 -7.71 -8.34 20.03
C GLY A 314 -7.66 -7.05 20.84
N GLU A 315 -7.05 -5.98 20.35
CA GLU A 315 -7.11 -4.67 20.97
C GLU A 315 -8.56 -4.23 21.19
N LYS A 316 -8.86 -3.69 22.35
CA LYS A 316 -10.20 -3.23 22.75
C LYS A 316 -11.31 -4.29 22.61
N GLY A 317 -10.95 -5.58 22.61
CA GLY A 317 -11.90 -6.69 22.46
C GLY A 317 -12.52 -6.78 21.06
N ILE A 318 -11.81 -6.36 20.01
CA ILE A 318 -12.23 -6.44 18.61
C ILE A 318 -11.18 -7.15 17.75
N GLU A 319 -11.60 -7.63 16.60
CA GLU A 319 -10.76 -8.14 15.54
C GLU A 319 -11.15 -7.49 14.22
N GLY A 320 -10.16 -7.26 13.36
CA GLY A 320 -10.38 -6.79 12.02
C GLY A 320 -9.95 -5.33 11.81
N LYS A 321 -10.47 -4.76 10.77
CA LYS A 321 -10.20 -3.42 10.27
C LYS A 321 -11.43 -2.52 10.41
N TRP A 322 -11.63 -1.58 9.51
CA TRP A 322 -12.82 -0.70 9.35
C TRP A 322 -12.81 0.57 10.19
N PHE A 323 -12.31 0.54 11.42
CA PHE A 323 -12.32 1.71 12.32
C PHE A 323 -11.06 2.56 12.18
N GLY A 324 -11.09 3.76 12.77
CA GLY A 324 -10.00 4.73 12.67
C GLY A 324 -8.83 4.49 13.65
N ASN A 325 -8.76 3.34 14.35
CA ASN A 325 -7.68 3.02 15.27
C ASN A 325 -6.36 2.72 14.55
N GLU A 326 -5.22 3.00 15.21
CA GLU A 326 -3.87 2.85 14.62
C GLU A 326 -3.62 1.47 14.04
N GLU A 327 -4.06 0.40 14.73
CA GLU A 327 -3.91 -0.97 14.26
C GLU A 327 -4.60 -1.23 12.93
N SER A 328 -5.70 -0.53 12.66
CA SER A 328 -6.50 -0.67 11.45
C SER A 328 -5.99 0.18 10.28
N ILE A 329 -5.63 1.44 10.54
CA ILE A 329 -5.35 2.41 9.47
C ILE A 329 -3.87 2.58 9.15
N ARG A 330 -2.97 2.17 10.06
CA ARG A 330 -1.52 2.30 9.85
C ARG A 330 -0.95 1.00 9.32
N VAL A 331 -0.08 1.10 8.31
CA VAL A 331 0.45 -0.03 7.54
C VAL A 331 1.96 0.04 7.43
N PRO A 332 2.65 -1.08 7.18
CA PRO A 332 4.05 -1.03 6.80
C PRO A 332 4.20 -0.41 5.40
N LEU A 333 5.25 0.39 5.20
CA LEU A 333 5.65 0.91 3.89
C LEU A 333 7.16 1.00 3.81
N ILE A 334 7.74 0.28 2.84
CA ILE A 334 9.16 0.25 2.54
C ILE A 334 9.35 0.55 1.05
N ILE A 335 10.27 1.44 0.70
CA ILE A 335 10.66 1.70 -0.68
C ILE A 335 12.18 1.59 -0.81
N ARG A 336 12.65 0.61 -1.60
CA ARG A 336 14.05 0.45 -1.98
C ARG A 336 14.23 0.86 -3.44
N ASP A 337 15.02 1.89 -3.66
CA ASP A 337 15.51 2.25 -4.99
C ASP A 337 17.04 2.13 -5.01
N PRO A 338 17.61 1.10 -5.62
CA PRO A 338 19.06 0.88 -5.61
C PRO A 338 19.85 1.99 -6.32
N ARG A 339 19.21 2.75 -7.22
CA ARG A 339 19.84 3.87 -7.94
C ARG A 339 20.11 5.07 -7.03
N THR A 340 19.45 5.12 -5.87
CA THR A 340 19.61 6.18 -4.86
C THR A 340 20.34 5.69 -3.61
N ALA A 341 20.81 4.46 -3.59
CA ALA A 341 21.37 3.80 -2.40
C ALA A 341 22.54 4.57 -1.75
N ASP A 342 23.31 5.33 -2.51
CA ASP A 342 24.42 6.15 -1.96
C ASP A 342 23.92 7.40 -1.22
N LYS A 343 22.68 7.81 -1.47
CA LYS A 343 22.08 9.05 -0.90
C LYS A 343 21.07 8.76 0.20
N ILE A 344 20.38 7.62 0.13
CA ILE A 344 19.24 7.29 0.99
C ILE A 344 19.36 5.82 1.43
N LYS A 345 20.21 5.54 2.43
CA LYS A 345 20.28 4.22 3.09
C LYS A 345 19.72 4.34 4.51
N GLN A 346 18.98 3.33 4.94
CA GLN A 346 18.46 3.21 6.31
C GLN A 346 17.67 4.45 6.77
N TYR A 347 17.03 5.14 5.82
CA TYR A 347 16.29 6.34 6.16
C TYR A 347 14.92 5.98 6.76
N LYS A 348 14.69 6.44 7.99
CA LYS A 348 13.43 6.28 8.69
C LYS A 348 12.61 7.56 8.55
N ALA A 349 11.72 7.60 7.56
CA ALA A 349 10.86 8.74 7.31
C ALA A 349 9.77 8.86 8.39
N SER A 350 9.64 10.04 9.00
CA SER A 350 8.60 10.37 9.98
C SER A 350 7.44 11.18 9.38
N GLN A 351 7.50 11.50 8.10
CA GLN A 351 6.46 12.18 7.36
C GLN A 351 5.23 11.27 7.22
N ILE A 352 4.04 11.87 7.16
CA ILE A 352 2.81 11.15 6.87
C ILE A 352 2.82 10.73 5.40
N ALA A 353 2.85 9.41 5.16
CA ALA A 353 2.66 8.80 3.86
C ALA A 353 1.25 8.15 3.79
N LEU A 354 0.62 8.18 2.63
CA LEU A 354 -0.69 7.58 2.41
C LEU A 354 -0.66 6.53 1.30
N ASN A 355 -1.59 5.60 1.34
CA ASN A 355 -1.78 4.63 0.25
C ASN A 355 -2.00 5.29 -1.11
N ILE A 356 -2.67 6.45 -1.17
CA ILE A 356 -2.85 7.23 -2.40
C ILE A 356 -1.55 7.83 -2.96
N ASP A 357 -0.47 7.88 -2.17
CA ASP A 357 0.83 8.41 -2.59
C ASP A 357 1.65 7.38 -3.40
N ILE A 358 1.25 6.12 -3.41
CA ILE A 358 1.97 5.04 -4.08
C ILE A 358 1.99 5.25 -5.59
N ALA A 359 0.83 5.52 -6.21
CA ALA A 359 0.72 5.73 -7.64
C ALA A 359 1.62 6.89 -8.14
N PRO A 360 1.51 8.12 -7.62
CA PRO A 360 2.37 9.23 -8.05
C PRO A 360 3.85 8.98 -7.75
N THR A 361 4.18 8.27 -6.67
CA THR A 361 5.56 7.93 -6.33
C THR A 361 6.17 6.96 -7.34
N ILE A 362 5.46 5.87 -7.68
CA ILE A 362 5.91 4.88 -8.67
C ILE A 362 6.07 5.52 -10.05
N LEU A 363 5.10 6.32 -10.50
CA LEU A 363 5.20 7.03 -11.78
C LEU A 363 6.42 7.95 -11.83
N SER A 364 6.65 8.73 -10.79
CA SER A 364 7.83 9.59 -10.67
C SER A 364 9.15 8.81 -10.73
N MET A 365 9.23 7.68 -10.03
CA MET A 365 10.42 6.79 -10.03
C MET A 365 10.66 6.16 -11.41
N ALA A 366 9.59 5.93 -12.19
CA ALA A 366 9.64 5.48 -13.58
C ALA A 366 10.02 6.60 -14.56
N GLY A 367 10.12 7.85 -14.10
CA GLY A 367 10.39 9.03 -14.92
C GLY A 367 9.18 9.49 -15.73
N LEU A 368 7.96 9.15 -15.29
CA LEU A 368 6.71 9.53 -15.93
C LEU A 368 6.07 10.74 -15.23
N ALA A 369 5.27 11.47 -15.98
CA ALA A 369 4.47 12.57 -15.44
C ALA A 369 3.37 12.04 -14.51
N ILE A 370 3.15 12.73 -13.40
CA ILE A 370 2.06 12.42 -12.48
C ILE A 370 0.79 13.09 -13.02
N PRO A 371 -0.29 12.32 -13.29
CA PRO A 371 -1.57 12.88 -13.68
C PRO A 371 -2.12 13.86 -12.63
N HIS A 372 -2.63 15.01 -13.06
CA HIS A 372 -3.16 16.05 -12.15
C HIS A 372 -4.41 15.60 -11.38
N GLN A 373 -5.09 14.54 -11.84
CA GLN A 373 -6.25 13.95 -11.18
C GLN A 373 -5.87 13.08 -9.98
N MET A 374 -4.58 12.70 -9.81
CA MET A 374 -4.12 12.02 -8.63
C MET A 374 -4.10 12.97 -7.44
N GLU A 375 -4.61 12.52 -6.30
CA GLU A 375 -4.73 13.30 -5.07
C GLU A 375 -3.58 13.02 -4.10
N GLY A 376 -2.83 11.95 -4.36
CA GLY A 376 -1.58 11.62 -3.69
C GLY A 376 -0.42 12.50 -4.14
N ILE A 377 0.70 12.40 -3.42
CA ILE A 377 1.94 13.15 -3.68
C ILE A 377 3.12 12.20 -3.86
N ASN A 378 4.17 12.65 -4.54
CA ASN A 378 5.41 11.88 -4.63
C ASN A 378 6.14 11.90 -3.28
N LEU A 379 6.27 10.77 -2.64
CA LEU A 379 6.91 10.62 -1.32
C LEU A 379 8.39 11.01 -1.33
N PHE A 380 9.11 10.80 -2.43
CA PHE A 380 10.52 11.20 -2.52
C PHE A 380 10.70 12.72 -2.61
N ASP A 381 9.74 13.46 -3.16
CA ASP A 381 9.77 14.91 -3.15
C ASP A 381 9.54 15.46 -1.74
N VAL A 382 8.74 14.77 -0.93
CA VAL A 382 8.56 15.09 0.50
C VAL A 382 9.84 14.79 1.29
N VAL A 383 10.38 13.57 1.14
CA VAL A 383 11.59 13.12 1.85
C VAL A 383 12.80 14.00 1.52
N SER A 384 12.91 14.45 0.26
CA SER A 384 13.99 15.35 -0.18
C SER A 384 13.75 16.82 0.14
N GLY A 385 12.60 17.18 0.72
CA GLY A 385 12.24 18.56 1.05
C GLY A 385 11.88 19.44 -0.16
N LYS A 386 11.67 18.88 -1.34
CA LYS A 386 11.23 19.64 -2.52
C LYS A 386 9.80 20.16 -2.38
N ILE A 387 8.95 19.41 -1.72
CA ILE A 387 7.59 19.84 -1.36
C ILE A 387 7.39 19.69 0.14
N PRO A 388 6.51 20.53 0.75
CA PRO A 388 6.23 20.42 2.18
C PRO A 388 5.55 19.10 2.51
N GLU A 389 5.83 18.58 3.71
CA GLU A 389 5.12 17.41 4.22
C GLU A 389 3.64 17.71 4.49
N ARG A 390 2.84 16.67 4.46
CA ARG A 390 1.41 16.72 4.78
C ARG A 390 1.22 16.92 6.29
N ASN A 391 0.37 17.88 6.67
CA ASN A 391 0.07 18.15 8.07
C ASN A 391 -1.08 17.32 8.63
N SER A 392 -1.92 16.77 7.76
CA SER A 392 -3.07 15.95 8.12
C SER A 392 -3.62 15.24 6.91
N PHE A 393 -4.39 14.19 7.16
CA PHE A 393 -5.17 13.53 6.11
C PHE A 393 -6.59 13.24 6.61
N PHE A 394 -7.48 12.98 5.66
CA PHE A 394 -8.85 12.57 5.92
C PHE A 394 -8.94 11.06 5.88
N TYR A 395 -9.61 10.48 6.86
CA TYR A 395 -9.97 9.06 6.93
C TYR A 395 -11.47 8.90 6.79
N GLN A 396 -11.91 7.87 6.08
CA GLN A 396 -13.33 7.55 5.92
C GLN A 396 -13.53 6.04 5.80
N HIS A 397 -14.66 5.54 6.31
CA HIS A 397 -15.10 4.17 6.12
C HIS A 397 -16.62 4.11 6.16
N TYR A 398 -17.24 3.64 5.07
CA TYR A 398 -18.70 3.64 4.92
C TYR A 398 -19.29 2.27 4.64
N PHE A 399 -18.49 1.24 4.55
CA PHE A 399 -18.95 -0.11 4.25
C PHE A 399 -19.89 -0.62 5.33
N LEU A 400 -21.05 -1.15 4.94
CA LEU A 400 -22.17 -1.68 5.73
C LEU A 400 -22.89 -0.64 6.62
N GLY A 401 -22.26 -0.02 7.59
CA GLY A 401 -22.91 0.84 8.58
C GLY A 401 -23.41 0.09 9.82
N SER A 402 -23.97 0.83 10.75
CA SER A 402 -24.54 0.32 12.00
C SER A 402 -25.71 -0.64 11.77
N PRO A 403 -25.87 -1.72 12.54
CA PRO A 403 -25.11 -2.07 13.75
C PRO A 403 -23.89 -2.96 13.46
N ASN A 404 -23.60 -3.30 12.20
CA ASN A 404 -22.56 -4.27 11.82
C ASN A 404 -21.17 -3.64 11.88
N ILE A 405 -20.98 -2.55 11.13
CA ILE A 405 -19.74 -1.76 11.08
C ILE A 405 -20.14 -0.27 11.08
N PRO A 406 -20.20 0.40 12.22
CA PRO A 406 -20.54 1.83 12.29
C PRO A 406 -19.67 2.68 11.37
N LYS A 407 -20.28 3.54 10.56
CA LYS A 407 -19.58 4.42 9.62
C LYS A 407 -18.79 5.49 10.36
N VAL A 408 -17.54 5.66 9.98
CA VAL A 408 -16.62 6.59 10.63
C VAL A 408 -15.90 7.47 9.61
N GLU A 409 -15.72 8.71 9.98
CA GLU A 409 -14.88 9.71 9.31
C GLU A 409 -13.93 10.33 10.32
N GLY A 410 -12.81 10.88 9.84
CA GLY A 410 -11.91 11.54 10.75
C GLY A 410 -10.79 12.32 10.10
N VAL A 411 -9.98 12.94 10.94
CA VAL A 411 -8.76 13.64 10.54
C VAL A 411 -7.64 13.17 11.45
N VAL A 412 -6.54 12.80 10.82
CA VAL A 412 -5.31 12.39 11.52
C VAL A 412 -4.21 13.38 11.21
N THR A 413 -3.52 13.83 12.25
CA THR A 413 -2.25 14.58 12.19
C THR A 413 -1.12 13.69 12.72
N LYS A 414 0.09 14.21 12.85
CA LYS A 414 1.20 13.47 13.50
C LYS A 414 0.95 13.20 14.99
N ASP A 415 0.23 14.10 15.66
CA ASP A 415 0.13 14.12 17.11
C ASP A 415 -1.29 13.84 17.61
N ILE A 416 -2.29 14.29 16.88
CA ILE A 416 -3.72 14.24 17.30
C ILE A 416 -4.55 13.54 16.24
N LYS A 417 -5.43 12.65 16.69
CA LYS A 417 -6.46 11.99 15.88
C LYS A 417 -7.85 12.37 16.34
N TYR A 418 -8.71 12.69 15.40
CA TYR A 418 -10.12 12.95 15.63
C TYR A 418 -10.95 12.04 14.73
N MET A 419 -11.89 11.30 15.31
CA MET A 419 -12.83 10.43 14.62
C MET A 419 -14.26 10.80 14.97
N LYS A 420 -15.18 10.60 14.00
CA LYS A 420 -16.60 10.85 14.16
C LYS A 420 -17.40 9.69 13.57
N TYR A 421 -18.17 9.02 14.39
CA TYR A 421 -19.14 8.01 13.96
C TYR A 421 -20.40 8.74 13.48
N ILE A 422 -20.51 8.90 12.17
CA ILE A 422 -21.46 9.85 11.55
C ILE A 422 -22.92 9.46 11.72
N GLU A 423 -23.22 8.17 11.85
CA GLU A 423 -24.58 7.66 12.09
C GLU A 423 -25.09 7.95 13.51
N HIS A 424 -24.17 8.20 14.45
CA HIS A 424 -24.50 8.35 15.87
C HIS A 424 -24.09 9.71 16.46
N GLY A 425 -23.41 10.54 15.68
CA GLY A 425 -22.89 11.83 16.17
C GLY A 425 -21.84 11.69 17.28
N TYR A 426 -21.29 10.48 17.49
CA TYR A 426 -20.28 10.20 18.50
C TYR A 426 -18.90 10.60 18.01
N GLU A 427 -18.10 11.19 18.89
CA GLU A 427 -16.79 11.73 18.57
C GLU A 427 -15.71 11.13 19.47
N GLU A 428 -14.51 10.96 18.89
CA GLU A 428 -13.30 10.54 19.60
C GLU A 428 -12.16 11.51 19.28
N LEU A 429 -11.36 11.78 20.29
CA LEU A 429 -10.13 12.57 20.19
C LEU A 429 -9.01 11.86 20.94
N TYR A 430 -7.90 11.61 20.27
CA TYR A 430 -6.72 10.94 20.86
C TYR A 430 -5.46 11.77 20.64
N ASP A 431 -4.60 11.84 21.65
CA ASP A 431 -3.23 12.34 21.57
C ASP A 431 -2.31 11.16 21.23
N ILE A 432 -2.22 10.83 19.94
CA ILE A 432 -1.48 9.63 19.46
C ILE A 432 0.04 9.73 19.65
N LEU A 433 0.55 10.91 19.98
CA LEU A 433 1.96 11.09 20.34
C LEU A 433 2.25 10.56 21.75
N HIS A 434 1.37 10.80 22.71
CA HIS A 434 1.53 10.41 24.12
C HIS A 434 0.71 9.18 24.51
N ASP A 435 -0.35 8.89 23.75
CA ASP A 435 -1.20 7.71 23.86
C ASP A 435 -1.32 6.98 22.53
N PRO A 436 -0.26 6.28 22.09
CA PRO A 436 -0.25 5.57 20.80
C PRO A 436 -1.21 4.36 20.73
N HIS A 437 -1.78 3.96 21.86
CA HIS A 437 -2.77 2.87 21.97
C HIS A 437 -4.20 3.37 22.06
N GLU A 438 -4.40 4.70 21.98
CA GLU A 438 -5.73 5.33 21.97
C GLU A 438 -6.61 4.89 23.14
N ILE A 439 -6.02 4.90 24.35
CA ILE A 439 -6.66 4.46 25.58
C ILE A 439 -7.72 5.47 26.03
N ASP A 440 -7.35 6.75 26.06
CA ASP A 440 -8.15 7.81 26.61
C ASP A 440 -8.83 8.67 25.55
N ASN A 441 -10.16 8.56 25.43
CA ASN A 441 -10.93 9.48 24.58
C ASN A 441 -11.01 10.88 25.23
N LEU A 442 -10.28 11.82 24.67
CA LEU A 442 -10.10 13.19 25.19
C LEU A 442 -11.19 14.17 24.74
N VAL A 443 -12.24 13.74 24.07
CA VAL A 443 -13.29 14.61 23.51
C VAL A 443 -13.97 15.48 24.59
N ASN A 444 -14.07 14.97 25.83
CA ASN A 444 -14.65 15.68 26.96
C ASN A 444 -13.60 16.26 27.92
N ASN A 445 -12.30 16.13 27.62
CA ASN A 445 -11.24 16.64 28.47
C ASN A 445 -11.08 18.15 28.28
N PRO A 446 -11.28 19.00 29.31
CA PRO A 446 -11.21 20.46 29.20
C PRO A 446 -9.83 20.96 28.76
N ASN A 447 -8.75 20.22 29.05
CA ASN A 447 -7.39 20.58 28.64
C ASN A 447 -7.17 20.45 27.13
N TYR A 448 -7.98 19.67 26.42
CA TYR A 448 -7.92 19.46 24.98
C TYR A 448 -8.98 20.23 24.18
N LYS A 449 -9.72 21.13 24.82
CA LYS A 449 -10.80 21.92 24.18
C LYS A 449 -10.34 22.68 22.92
N ASN A 450 -9.13 23.23 22.93
CA ASN A 450 -8.59 23.97 21.79
C ASN A 450 -8.21 23.04 20.66
N GLN A 451 -7.56 21.92 20.95
CA GLN A 451 -7.20 20.89 19.98
C GLN A 451 -8.47 20.30 19.33
N LEU A 452 -9.49 19.98 20.12
CA LEU A 452 -10.78 19.50 19.62
C LEU A 452 -11.42 20.50 18.64
N LYS A 453 -11.44 21.80 19.00
CA LYS A 453 -11.97 22.85 18.13
C LYS A 453 -11.19 22.93 16.80
N GLU A 454 -9.87 22.84 16.85
CA GLU A 454 -9.02 22.83 15.67
C GLU A 454 -9.27 21.59 14.79
N MET A 455 -9.34 20.40 15.40
CA MET A 455 -9.57 19.16 14.67
C MET A 455 -10.97 19.11 14.04
N ARG A 456 -12.01 19.59 14.71
CA ARG A 456 -13.35 19.77 14.11
C ARG A 456 -13.34 20.73 12.92
N LYS A 457 -12.54 21.80 12.96
CA LYS A 457 -12.36 22.75 11.84
C LYS A 457 -11.66 22.06 10.66
N LYS A 458 -10.57 21.31 10.91
CA LYS A 458 -9.88 20.53 9.88
C LYS A 458 -10.80 19.48 9.28
N TYR A 459 -11.54 18.74 10.11
CA TYR A 459 -12.52 17.76 9.68
C TYR A 459 -13.57 18.40 8.75
N SER A 460 -14.21 19.48 9.16
CA SER A 460 -15.21 20.16 8.32
C SER A 460 -14.66 20.61 6.97
N LYS A 461 -13.40 21.07 6.92
CA LYS A 461 -12.74 21.47 5.66
C LYS A 461 -12.49 20.26 4.75
N LEU A 462 -11.95 19.17 5.29
CA LEU A 462 -11.56 17.99 4.51
C LEU A 462 -12.80 17.17 4.08
N SER A 463 -13.79 17.03 4.95
CA SER A 463 -15.07 16.38 4.63
C SER A 463 -15.79 17.07 3.47
N LYS A 464 -15.78 18.41 3.41
CA LYS A 464 -16.30 19.15 2.25
C LYS A 464 -15.50 18.91 0.98
N LYS A 465 -14.17 18.82 1.10
CA LYS A 465 -13.28 18.60 -0.05
C LYS A 465 -13.48 17.22 -0.67
N PHE A 466 -13.64 16.19 0.14
CA PHE A 466 -13.73 14.79 -0.31
C PHE A 466 -15.17 14.27 -0.39
N GLY A 467 -16.16 15.14 -0.26
CA GLY A 467 -17.58 14.84 -0.45
C GLY A 467 -18.23 13.97 0.61
N ALA A 468 -17.53 13.67 1.69
CA ALA A 468 -17.99 12.79 2.76
C ALA A 468 -19.25 13.26 3.48
N SER A 469 -19.50 14.56 3.56
CA SER A 469 -20.70 15.16 4.16
C SER A 469 -21.83 15.45 3.17
N SER A 470 -21.69 15.09 1.88
CA SER A 470 -22.74 15.31 0.91
C SER A 470 -23.85 14.26 1.05
N GLU A 471 -25.11 14.70 1.15
CA GLU A 471 -26.27 13.80 1.18
C GLU A 471 -26.34 12.87 -0.05
N GLN A 472 -25.85 13.31 -1.19
CA GLN A 472 -25.80 12.52 -2.42
C GLN A 472 -24.84 11.33 -2.32
N TYR A 473 -23.72 11.50 -1.60
CA TYR A 473 -22.76 10.42 -1.36
C TYR A 473 -23.36 9.35 -0.46
N ILE A 474 -23.97 9.75 0.65
CA ILE A 474 -24.62 8.85 1.60
C ILE A 474 -25.80 8.11 0.95
N LYS A 475 -26.61 8.78 0.11
CA LYS A 475 -27.70 8.16 -0.63
C LYS A 475 -27.21 7.16 -1.68
N GLY A 476 -26.08 7.41 -2.33
CA GLY A 476 -25.47 6.48 -3.29
C GLY A 476 -25.03 5.16 -2.65
N ILE A 477 -24.47 5.22 -1.45
CA ILE A 477 -24.00 4.05 -0.69
C ILE A 477 -25.18 3.22 -0.14
N ASN A 478 -26.25 3.87 0.30
CA ASN A 478 -27.43 3.18 0.85
C ASN A 478 -28.24 2.40 -0.23
N ASN A 479 -27.96 2.63 -1.51
CA ASN A 479 -28.54 1.88 -2.63
C ASN A 479 -27.70 0.69 -3.09
N SER A 480 -26.47 0.50 -2.57
CA SER A 480 -25.71 -0.73 -2.77
C SER A 480 -26.41 -1.85 -2.01
N LYS A 481 -26.84 -2.87 -2.74
CA LYS A 481 -27.60 -4.00 -2.21
C LYS A 481 -26.87 -4.66 -1.05
N GLU A 482 -27.62 -4.93 0.02
CA GLU A 482 -27.24 -5.83 1.10
C GLU A 482 -26.72 -7.15 0.54
N PHE A 483 -25.56 -7.58 1.03
CA PHE A 483 -25.00 -8.92 0.75
C PHE A 483 -25.50 -9.91 1.78
#